data_93ecf15e6243c31f6fd0e0ac16152d76
#
_entry.id   93ecf15e6243c31f6fd0e0ac16152d76
#
_cell.length_a   1.000
_cell.length_b   1.000
_cell.length_c   1.000
_cell.angle_alpha   90.00
_cell.angle_beta   90.00
_cell.angle_gamma   90.00
#
_symmetry.space_group_name_H-M   'P 1'
#
loop_
_entity.id
_entity.type
_entity.pdbx_description
1 polymer ?
#
loop_
_entity_poly.entity_id
_entity_poly.type
_entity_poly.pdbx_seq_one_letter_code
_entity_poly.pdbx_strand_id
1 'polypeptide(L)'
;METKLVTTIIADISDSTPFYEEMGDDQAQQLIQFEIDRLREVLLGFGGVPVGQKGDDVLSYFKEPEAAVNAVVEMIQKPPGTLLSVHAGVHQGPVVIGDNGIFGETVNLTARLAAAANPGEACVSESVAKDLSPESLQMLTPIGSLRLKGVSDPVKAYSIVASTDGLSTVMHLPTQTASRSEGMQQNESFALILYHDDHTWRCREGGELTIGRSSQCDVILPEPWVSRLHAVLSMKGGKLMLADRSSSGTYVQFENAREIQLKRENIMLADSGLISPALSILHSDARPLEFEVVRR
;
A
#
# COMPACT_ATOMS: atom_id res chain seq x y z
N MET A 1 17.81 19.00 22.68
CA MET A 1 17.09 18.23 21.65
C MET A 1 16.07 19.18 21.03
N GLU A 2 16.07 19.32 19.74
CA GLU A 2 15.18 20.24 19.02
C GLU A 2 14.10 19.45 18.28
N THR A 3 12.84 19.86 18.42
CA THR A 3 11.74 19.25 17.67
C THR A 3 11.60 19.93 16.31
N LYS A 4 11.62 19.17 15.23
CA LYS A 4 11.46 19.67 13.85
C LYS A 4 10.36 18.93 13.13
N LEU A 5 9.61 19.64 12.29
CA LEU A 5 8.71 19.06 11.32
C LEU A 5 9.54 18.58 10.13
N VAL A 6 9.49 17.30 9.82
CA VAL A 6 10.23 16.68 8.71
C VAL A 6 9.41 15.59 8.06
N THR A 7 9.77 15.23 6.83
CA THR A 7 9.26 14.03 6.16
C THR A 7 10.26 12.90 6.35
N THR A 8 9.83 11.80 6.93
CA THR A 8 10.65 10.61 7.18
C THR A 8 10.38 9.54 6.15
N ILE A 9 11.42 8.84 5.73
CA ILE A 9 11.37 7.64 4.90
C ILE A 9 11.99 6.49 5.68
N ILE A 10 11.30 5.35 5.70
CA ILE A 10 11.88 4.06 6.03
C ILE A 10 11.71 3.18 4.81
N ALA A 11 12.80 2.65 4.32
CA ALA A 11 12.84 1.72 3.20
C ALA A 11 13.51 0.42 3.64
N ASP A 12 12.97 -0.71 3.20
CA ASP A 12 13.42 -2.04 3.54
C ASP A 12 13.47 -2.93 2.30
N ILE A 13 14.40 -3.88 2.30
CA ILE A 13 14.56 -4.85 1.22
C ILE A 13 13.56 -5.99 1.43
N SER A 14 12.71 -6.20 0.42
CA SER A 14 11.69 -7.24 0.47
C SER A 14 12.27 -8.62 0.25
N ASP A 15 11.81 -9.58 1.09
CA ASP A 15 12.08 -11.00 0.91
C ASP A 15 13.60 -11.33 0.83
N SER A 16 14.41 -10.67 1.68
CA SER A 16 15.86 -10.90 1.75
C SER A 16 16.23 -12.33 2.20
N THR A 17 15.39 -12.96 3.04
CA THR A 17 15.66 -14.30 3.61
C THR A 17 15.86 -15.41 2.56
N PRO A 18 15.06 -15.55 1.49
CA PRO A 18 15.28 -16.58 0.47
C PRO A 18 16.64 -16.48 -0.22
N PHE A 19 17.24 -15.29 -0.34
CA PHE A 19 18.54 -15.12 -0.97
C PHE A 19 19.68 -15.76 -0.14
N TYR A 20 19.55 -15.76 1.18
CA TYR A 20 20.50 -16.46 2.06
C TYR A 20 20.45 -17.98 1.85
N GLU A 21 19.26 -18.54 1.62
CA GLU A 21 19.07 -19.96 1.36
C GLU A 21 19.56 -20.39 -0.02
N GLU A 22 19.37 -19.54 -1.06
CA GLU A 22 19.72 -19.88 -2.46
C GLU A 22 21.19 -19.60 -2.80
N MET A 23 21.76 -18.49 -2.31
CA MET A 23 23.09 -18.00 -2.74
C MET A 23 24.16 -18.18 -1.65
N GLY A 24 23.76 -18.49 -0.41
CA GLY A 24 24.64 -18.54 0.76
C GLY A 24 24.90 -17.14 1.37
N ASP A 25 25.31 -17.15 2.63
CA ASP A 25 25.38 -15.95 3.48
C ASP A 25 26.26 -14.84 2.91
N ASP A 26 27.44 -15.15 2.40
CA ASP A 26 28.41 -14.15 1.92
C ASP A 26 27.91 -13.42 0.67
N GLN A 27 27.32 -14.14 -0.29
CA GLN A 27 26.82 -13.54 -1.55
C GLN A 27 25.53 -12.75 -1.31
N ALA A 28 24.63 -13.29 -0.50
CA ALA A 28 23.39 -12.59 -0.12
C ALA A 28 23.70 -11.29 0.63
N GLN A 29 24.64 -11.32 1.58
CA GLN A 29 25.07 -10.13 2.31
C GLN A 29 25.68 -9.06 1.39
N GLN A 30 26.51 -9.44 0.43
CA GLN A 30 27.11 -8.49 -0.53
C GLN A 30 26.02 -7.84 -1.41
N LEU A 31 25.05 -8.62 -1.89
CA LEU A 31 23.95 -8.12 -2.70
C LEU A 31 23.06 -7.14 -1.92
N ILE A 32 22.72 -7.48 -0.68
CA ILE A 32 21.93 -6.64 0.22
C ILE A 32 22.69 -5.35 0.55
N GLN A 33 23.98 -5.44 0.86
CA GLN A 33 24.79 -4.26 1.14
C GLN A 33 24.90 -3.33 -0.06
N PHE A 34 25.06 -3.88 -1.26
CA PHE A 34 25.07 -3.09 -2.51
C PHE A 34 23.75 -2.33 -2.69
N GLU A 35 22.61 -2.97 -2.41
CA GLU A 35 21.31 -2.32 -2.51
C GLU A 35 21.12 -1.24 -1.43
N ILE A 36 21.55 -1.47 -0.20
CA ILE A 36 21.54 -0.47 0.88
C ILE A 36 22.37 0.76 0.49
N ASP A 37 23.56 0.56 -0.10
CA ASP A 37 24.42 1.65 -0.53
C ASP A 37 23.76 2.46 -1.66
N ARG A 38 23.10 1.79 -2.62
CA ARG A 38 22.30 2.45 -3.66
C ARG A 38 21.16 3.29 -3.05
N LEU A 39 20.40 2.75 -2.11
CA LEU A 39 19.33 3.48 -1.44
C LEU A 39 19.85 4.73 -0.74
N ARG A 40 20.99 4.65 -0.09
CA ARG A 40 21.64 5.79 0.56
C ARG A 40 22.09 6.86 -0.43
N GLU A 41 22.68 6.46 -1.56
CA GLU A 41 23.06 7.39 -2.63
C GLU A 41 21.85 8.14 -3.17
N VAL A 42 20.73 7.44 -3.43
CA VAL A 42 19.47 8.06 -3.85
C VAL A 42 19.00 9.07 -2.80
N LEU A 43 18.93 8.69 -1.53
CA LEU A 43 18.50 9.59 -0.44
C LEU A 43 19.36 10.86 -0.39
N LEU A 44 20.69 10.73 -0.45
CA LEU A 44 21.61 11.86 -0.44
C LEU A 44 21.45 12.73 -1.69
N GLY A 45 21.24 12.13 -2.86
CA GLY A 45 21.05 12.82 -4.13
C GLY A 45 19.82 13.73 -4.14
N PHE A 46 18.78 13.38 -3.41
CA PHE A 46 17.57 14.20 -3.23
C PHE A 46 17.61 15.09 -1.97
N GLY A 47 18.76 15.22 -1.31
CA GLY A 47 18.95 16.09 -0.15
C GLY A 47 18.41 15.51 1.17
N GLY A 48 18.16 14.21 1.21
CA GLY A 48 17.82 13.48 2.43
C GLY A 48 19.00 13.35 3.38
N VAL A 49 18.70 13.23 4.67
CA VAL A 49 19.70 12.99 5.72
C VAL A 49 19.51 11.55 6.23
N PRO A 50 20.38 10.60 5.87
CA PRO A 50 20.37 9.27 6.45
C PRO A 50 20.69 9.33 7.94
N VAL A 51 19.90 8.63 8.78
CA VAL A 51 19.98 8.78 10.24
C VAL A 51 20.38 7.50 10.95
N GLY A 52 20.40 6.40 10.26
CA GLY A 52 20.75 5.11 10.83
C GLY A 52 20.50 3.97 9.86
N GLN A 53 20.99 2.83 10.26
CA GLN A 53 20.74 1.55 9.62
C GLN A 53 20.47 0.53 10.72
N LYS A 54 19.43 -0.26 10.55
CA LYS A 54 19.13 -1.38 11.43
C LYS A 54 18.84 -2.60 10.57
N GLY A 55 19.85 -3.44 10.38
CA GLY A 55 19.74 -4.56 9.43
C GLY A 55 19.76 -4.06 8.00
N ASP A 56 18.72 -4.40 7.24
CA ASP A 56 18.42 -4.04 5.86
C ASP A 56 17.53 -2.78 5.72
N ASP A 57 17.07 -2.21 6.84
CA ASP A 57 16.30 -0.96 6.86
C ASP A 57 17.17 0.29 6.69
N VAL A 58 16.73 1.23 5.89
CA VAL A 58 17.32 2.56 5.75
C VAL A 58 16.35 3.62 6.24
N LEU A 59 16.71 4.36 7.30
CA LEU A 59 15.95 5.49 7.83
C LEU A 59 16.59 6.81 7.38
N SER A 60 15.78 7.73 6.90
CA SER A 60 16.19 9.09 6.55
C SER A 60 15.09 10.11 6.83
N TYR A 61 15.47 11.40 6.83
CA TYR A 61 14.50 12.47 6.86
C TYR A 61 14.83 13.56 5.84
N PHE A 62 13.80 14.29 5.42
CA PHE A 62 13.83 15.39 4.47
C PHE A 62 13.15 16.61 5.09
N LYS A 63 13.59 17.79 4.69
CA LYS A 63 12.90 19.04 5.02
C LYS A 63 11.65 19.23 4.15
N GLU A 64 11.79 18.90 2.87
CA GLU A 64 10.75 19.10 1.85
C GLU A 64 10.07 17.77 1.50
N PRO A 65 8.73 17.67 1.62
CA PRO A 65 7.98 16.47 1.26
C PRO A 65 8.16 16.05 -0.20
N GLU A 66 8.27 17.01 -1.10
CA GLU A 66 8.48 16.79 -2.54
C GLU A 66 9.77 16.01 -2.82
N ALA A 67 10.87 16.41 -2.17
CA ALA A 67 12.16 15.73 -2.32
C ALA A 67 12.10 14.30 -1.78
N ALA A 68 11.37 14.07 -0.68
CA ALA A 68 11.16 12.74 -0.11
C ALA A 68 10.37 11.82 -1.06
N VAL A 69 9.31 12.33 -1.68
CA VAL A 69 8.50 11.57 -2.64
C VAL A 69 9.32 11.23 -3.88
N ASN A 70 10.07 12.17 -4.43
CA ASN A 70 10.94 11.91 -5.59
C ASN A 70 12.02 10.87 -5.27
N ALA A 71 12.64 10.95 -4.09
CA ALA A 71 13.61 9.96 -3.63
C ALA A 71 12.98 8.57 -3.54
N VAL A 72 11.80 8.43 -2.93
CA VAL A 72 11.15 7.13 -2.77
C VAL A 72 10.71 6.53 -4.10
N VAL A 73 10.28 7.34 -5.06
CA VAL A 73 9.98 6.88 -6.43
C VAL A 73 11.20 6.20 -7.05
N GLU A 74 12.37 6.84 -6.97
CA GLU A 74 13.64 6.30 -7.48
C GLU A 74 14.08 5.04 -6.70
N MET A 75 13.89 5.03 -5.37
CA MET A 75 14.28 3.90 -4.52
C MET A 75 13.51 2.61 -4.82
N ILE A 76 12.19 2.71 -5.04
CA ILE A 76 11.34 1.54 -5.29
C ILE A 76 11.44 1.04 -6.74
N GLN A 77 11.97 1.85 -7.67
CA GLN A 77 12.25 1.39 -9.02
C GLN A 77 13.33 0.32 -8.98
N LYS A 78 13.06 -0.78 -9.69
CA LYS A 78 13.98 -1.91 -9.77
C LYS A 78 14.96 -1.70 -10.92
N PRO A 79 16.26 -1.49 -10.65
CA PRO A 79 17.26 -1.40 -11.71
C PRO A 79 17.30 -2.68 -12.55
N PRO A 80 17.61 -2.60 -13.86
CA PRO A 80 17.76 -3.78 -14.69
C PRO A 80 18.79 -4.77 -14.10
N GLY A 81 18.40 -6.04 -13.98
CA GLY A 81 19.26 -7.10 -13.45
C GLY A 81 19.28 -7.23 -11.92
N THR A 82 18.57 -6.36 -11.18
CA THR A 82 18.44 -6.49 -9.72
C THR A 82 17.38 -7.51 -9.36
N LEU A 83 17.70 -8.45 -8.47
CA LEU A 83 16.76 -9.45 -7.96
C LEU A 83 15.95 -8.93 -6.78
N LEU A 84 16.52 -8.00 -6.00
CA LEU A 84 15.90 -7.43 -4.81
C LEU A 84 14.81 -6.42 -5.16
N SER A 85 13.78 -6.37 -4.34
CA SER A 85 12.72 -5.36 -4.40
C SER A 85 12.74 -4.55 -3.11
N VAL A 86 12.42 -3.26 -3.22
CA VAL A 86 12.38 -2.35 -2.08
C VAL A 86 10.93 -1.96 -1.80
N HIS A 87 10.57 -1.87 -0.53
CA HIS A 87 9.32 -1.26 -0.11
C HIS A 87 9.60 -0.15 0.88
N ALA A 88 8.73 0.86 0.95
CA ALA A 88 8.96 2.02 1.77
C ALA A 88 7.69 2.58 2.44
N GLY A 89 7.89 3.30 3.54
CA GLY A 89 6.90 4.15 4.16
C GLY A 89 7.36 5.59 4.16
N VAL A 90 6.44 6.54 3.93
CA VAL A 90 6.70 7.98 3.93
C VAL A 90 5.67 8.70 4.80
N HIS A 91 6.14 9.42 5.80
CA HIS A 91 5.27 10.19 6.70
C HIS A 91 5.89 11.51 7.10
N GLN A 92 5.06 12.56 7.22
CA GLN A 92 5.47 13.88 7.69
C GLN A 92 4.92 14.13 9.09
N GLY A 93 5.79 14.56 9.98
CA GLY A 93 5.42 14.90 11.35
C GLY A 93 6.60 15.42 12.18
N PRO A 94 6.34 15.78 13.45
CA PRO A 94 7.38 16.26 14.36
C PRO A 94 8.30 15.11 14.79
N VAL A 95 9.62 15.36 14.75
CA VAL A 95 10.66 14.45 15.28
C VAL A 95 11.58 15.19 16.24
N VAL A 96 12.14 14.46 17.19
CA VAL A 96 13.24 14.94 18.03
C VAL A 96 14.54 14.48 17.37
N ILE A 97 15.39 15.46 17.01
CA ILE A 97 16.71 15.18 16.44
C ILE A 97 17.73 15.17 17.59
N GLY A 98 18.44 14.06 17.74
CA GLY A 98 19.51 13.86 18.70
C GLY A 98 20.81 13.38 18.01
N ASP A 99 21.88 13.26 18.78
CA ASP A 99 23.21 12.89 18.28
C ASP A 99 23.23 11.49 17.64
N ASN A 100 22.33 10.60 18.08
CA ASN A 100 22.26 9.19 17.64
C ASN A 100 21.06 8.91 16.73
N GLY A 101 20.40 9.91 16.15
CA GLY A 101 19.28 9.68 15.23
C GLY A 101 18.06 10.59 15.47
N ILE A 102 16.96 10.21 14.86
CA ILE A 102 15.65 10.86 15.03
C ILE A 102 14.70 9.95 15.79
N PHE A 103 13.86 10.55 16.63
CA PHE A 103 12.93 9.84 17.50
C PHE A 103 11.55 10.50 17.48
N GLY A 104 10.53 9.72 17.73
CA GLY A 104 9.15 10.20 17.86
C GLY A 104 8.13 9.28 17.24
N GLU A 105 6.87 9.62 17.42
CA GLU A 105 5.73 8.90 16.86
C GLU A 105 5.77 8.89 15.34
N THR A 106 6.26 9.97 14.72
CA THR A 106 6.48 10.10 13.28
C THR A 106 7.32 8.94 12.72
N VAL A 107 8.44 8.58 13.38
CA VAL A 107 9.30 7.47 12.94
C VAL A 107 8.56 6.13 13.07
N ASN A 108 7.82 5.94 14.15
CA ASN A 108 7.04 4.72 14.37
C ASN A 108 5.94 4.57 13.30
N LEU A 109 5.25 5.67 12.97
CA LEU A 109 4.21 5.65 11.95
C LEU A 109 4.79 5.38 10.56
N THR A 110 5.94 5.95 10.24
CA THR A 110 6.68 5.67 9.00
C THR A 110 7.02 4.18 8.87
N ALA A 111 7.51 3.56 9.95
CA ALA A 111 7.80 2.12 9.98
C ALA A 111 6.53 1.26 9.77
N ARG A 112 5.39 1.70 10.30
CA ARG A 112 4.12 0.99 10.07
C ARG A 112 3.63 1.10 8.63
N LEU A 113 3.81 2.27 8.01
CA LEU A 113 3.51 2.45 6.58
C LEU A 113 4.42 1.60 5.70
N ALA A 114 5.73 1.55 6.01
CA ALA A 114 6.66 0.66 5.31
C ALA A 114 6.24 -0.81 5.42
N ALA A 115 5.87 -1.25 6.64
CA ALA A 115 5.39 -2.63 6.86
C ALA A 115 4.06 -2.95 6.15
N ALA A 116 3.27 -1.95 5.77
CA ALA A 116 2.04 -2.13 4.99
C ALA A 116 2.28 -2.15 3.48
N ALA A 117 3.41 -1.61 3.01
CA ALA A 117 3.76 -1.56 1.59
C ALA A 117 4.19 -2.94 1.06
N ASN A 118 3.85 -3.24 -0.19
CA ASN A 118 4.29 -4.46 -0.89
C ASN A 118 5.66 -4.25 -1.56
N PRO A 119 6.35 -5.32 -2.00
CA PRO A 119 7.57 -5.20 -2.79
C PRO A 119 7.38 -4.30 -4.02
N GLY A 120 8.26 -3.31 -4.21
CA GLY A 120 8.15 -2.31 -5.28
C GLY A 120 7.08 -1.23 -5.04
N GLU A 121 6.64 -1.07 -3.79
CA GLU A 121 5.62 -0.09 -3.39
C GLU A 121 6.10 0.81 -2.26
N ALA A 122 5.61 2.04 -2.23
CA ALA A 122 5.72 2.92 -1.07
C ALA A 122 4.34 3.36 -0.59
N CYS A 123 4.11 3.24 0.73
CA CYS A 123 2.93 3.79 1.39
C CYS A 123 3.22 5.20 1.90
N VAL A 124 2.44 6.18 1.43
CA VAL A 124 2.59 7.61 1.74
C VAL A 124 1.39 8.09 2.54
N SER A 125 1.61 8.75 3.67
CA SER A 125 0.51 9.29 4.49
C SER A 125 -0.13 10.53 3.87
N GLU A 126 -1.38 10.83 4.26
CA GLU A 126 -2.10 12.04 3.86
C GLU A 126 -1.36 13.33 4.27
N SER A 127 -0.59 13.32 5.38
CA SER A 127 0.18 14.49 5.81
C SER A 127 1.26 14.90 4.80
N VAL A 128 1.86 13.94 4.10
CA VAL A 128 2.79 14.19 2.99
C VAL A 128 2.02 14.67 1.76
N ALA A 129 0.95 13.97 1.38
CA ALA A 129 0.18 14.26 0.17
C ALA A 129 -0.38 15.70 0.13
N LYS A 130 -0.72 16.27 1.30
CA LYS A 130 -1.24 17.64 1.41
C LYS A 130 -0.25 18.73 1.00
N ASP A 131 1.03 18.45 1.12
CA ASP A 131 2.11 19.42 0.89
C ASP A 131 2.85 19.17 -0.44
N LEU A 132 2.30 18.28 -1.31
CA LEU A 132 2.86 18.00 -2.63
C LEU A 132 2.31 18.92 -3.71
N SER A 133 3.09 19.10 -4.77
CA SER A 133 2.65 19.74 -6.01
C SER A 133 1.56 18.92 -6.71
N PRO A 134 0.73 19.55 -7.58
CA PRO A 134 -0.26 18.82 -8.38
C PRO A 134 0.35 17.71 -9.25
N GLU A 135 1.58 17.91 -9.72
CA GLU A 135 2.32 16.95 -10.53
C GLU A 135 2.68 15.70 -9.72
N SER A 136 3.22 15.88 -8.53
CA SER A 136 3.61 14.76 -7.64
C SER A 136 2.40 14.04 -7.06
N LEU A 137 1.27 14.75 -6.84
CA LEU A 137 0.02 14.12 -6.43
C LEU A 137 -0.52 13.11 -7.46
N GLN A 138 -0.22 13.29 -8.76
CA GLN A 138 -0.63 12.35 -9.79
C GLN A 138 0.08 11.00 -9.70
N MET A 139 1.24 10.94 -9.05
CA MET A 139 1.97 9.69 -8.80
C MET A 139 1.36 8.86 -7.66
N LEU A 140 0.49 9.46 -6.85
CA LEU A 140 -0.09 8.86 -5.68
C LEU A 140 -1.47 8.27 -5.99
N THR A 141 -1.64 6.98 -5.74
CA THR A 141 -2.94 6.30 -5.82
C THR A 141 -3.53 6.17 -4.41
N PRO A 142 -4.73 6.69 -4.14
CA PRO A 142 -5.37 6.52 -2.83
C PRO A 142 -5.58 5.03 -2.52
N ILE A 143 -5.16 4.59 -1.33
CA ILE A 143 -5.39 3.23 -0.83
C ILE A 143 -6.34 3.19 0.38
N GLY A 144 -6.90 4.36 0.74
CA GLY A 144 -7.88 4.47 1.82
C GLY A 144 -7.27 4.66 3.21
N SER A 145 -8.00 4.24 4.22
CA SER A 145 -7.65 4.43 5.63
C SER A 145 -7.08 3.14 6.22
N LEU A 146 -5.78 3.13 6.49
CA LEU A 146 -5.09 1.98 7.06
C LEU A 146 -5.19 1.98 8.59
N ARG A 147 -5.58 0.86 9.19
CA ARG A 147 -5.47 0.62 10.62
C ARG A 147 -4.08 0.08 10.94
N LEU A 148 -3.22 0.95 11.45
CA LEU A 148 -1.84 0.60 11.74
C LEU A 148 -1.69 0.16 13.21
N LYS A 149 -0.97 -0.92 13.46
CA LYS A 149 -0.78 -1.49 14.81
C LYS A 149 -0.18 -0.45 15.78
N GLY A 150 -0.90 -0.19 16.89
CA GLY A 150 -0.48 0.79 17.90
C GLY A 150 -0.75 2.25 17.54
N VAL A 151 -1.52 2.50 16.49
CA VAL A 151 -2.03 3.83 16.12
C VAL A 151 -3.53 3.85 16.39
N SER A 152 -4.00 4.82 17.17
CA SER A 152 -5.39 4.87 17.64
C SER A 152 -6.38 5.15 16.51
N ASP A 153 -6.02 6.04 15.60
CA ASP A 153 -6.89 6.46 14.51
C ASP A 153 -6.41 5.89 13.16
N PRO A 154 -7.34 5.54 12.26
CA PRO A 154 -6.99 5.10 10.92
C PRO A 154 -6.22 6.19 10.16
N VAL A 155 -5.13 5.82 9.51
CA VAL A 155 -4.27 6.73 8.74
C VAL A 155 -4.65 6.68 7.27
N LYS A 156 -5.12 7.79 6.72
CA LYS A 156 -5.31 7.88 5.26
C LYS A 156 -3.97 7.81 4.56
N ALA A 157 -3.89 6.90 3.59
CA ALA A 157 -2.66 6.60 2.88
C ALA A 157 -2.85 6.51 1.37
N TYR A 158 -1.75 6.65 0.68
CA TYR A 158 -1.61 6.57 -0.76
C TYR A 158 -0.50 5.56 -1.07
N SER A 159 -0.56 4.97 -2.26
CA SER A 159 0.46 4.08 -2.79
C SER A 159 1.20 4.76 -3.94
N ILE A 160 2.51 4.57 -3.97
CA ILE A 160 3.35 4.77 -5.15
C ILE A 160 3.89 3.40 -5.52
N VAL A 161 3.81 3.03 -6.80
CA VAL A 161 4.25 1.73 -7.28
C VAL A 161 5.33 1.92 -8.33
N ALA A 162 6.37 1.09 -8.27
CA ALA A 162 7.41 1.04 -9.30
C ALA A 162 6.79 0.75 -10.67
N SER A 163 7.11 1.56 -11.68
CA SER A 163 6.66 1.32 -13.05
C SER A 163 7.33 0.06 -13.60
N THR A 164 6.55 -0.96 -13.88
CA THR A 164 6.98 -2.09 -14.70
C THR A 164 6.64 -1.74 -16.14
N ASP A 165 7.64 -1.34 -16.92
CA ASP A 165 7.56 -0.95 -18.33
C ASP A 165 6.94 0.43 -18.64
N GLY A 166 7.65 1.17 -19.49
CA GLY A 166 7.30 2.52 -19.96
C GLY A 166 6.09 2.59 -20.91
N LEU A 167 4.94 2.03 -20.53
CA LEU A 167 3.65 2.17 -21.21
C LEU A 167 2.49 1.83 -20.25
N SER A 168 2.27 2.69 -19.27
CA SER A 168 0.96 2.76 -18.63
C SER A 168 0.41 4.16 -18.81
N THR A 169 -0.22 4.35 -19.97
CA THR A 169 -1.14 5.46 -20.20
C THR A 169 -2.32 5.26 -19.25
N VAL A 170 -2.30 5.93 -18.13
CA VAL A 170 -3.49 6.05 -17.28
C VAL A 170 -4.50 6.86 -18.07
N MET A 171 -5.48 6.19 -18.68
CA MET A 171 -6.64 6.86 -19.22
C MET A 171 -7.41 7.51 -18.05
N HIS A 172 -7.13 8.77 -17.82
CA HIS A 172 -8.02 9.63 -17.05
C HIS A 172 -9.29 9.85 -17.87
N LEU A 173 -10.38 9.18 -17.48
CA LEU A 173 -11.70 9.66 -17.88
C LEU A 173 -11.93 10.98 -17.14
N PRO A 174 -12.26 12.08 -17.85
CA PRO A 174 -12.58 13.34 -17.22
C PRO A 174 -13.87 13.19 -16.41
N THR A 175 -13.77 13.47 -15.12
CA THR A 175 -14.94 13.62 -14.26
C THR A 175 -15.71 14.85 -14.71
N GLN A 176 -16.77 14.66 -15.46
CA GLN A 176 -17.71 15.74 -15.73
C GLN A 176 -18.42 16.11 -14.43
N THR A 177 -18.19 17.34 -14.02
CA THR A 177 -19.00 18.04 -13.03
C THR A 177 -20.44 18.11 -13.53
N ALA A 178 -21.31 17.27 -12.99
CA ALA A 178 -22.74 17.38 -13.17
C ALA A 178 -23.34 18.16 -12.00
N SER A 179 -23.99 19.24 -12.37
CA SER A 179 -24.74 20.19 -11.56
C SER A 179 -25.80 19.52 -10.69
N ARG A 180 -26.01 20.14 -9.52
CA ARG A 180 -27.11 19.92 -8.60
C ARG A 180 -28.46 19.74 -9.33
N SER A 181 -29.14 18.66 -8.98
CA SER A 181 -30.59 18.59 -8.94
C SER A 181 -30.98 17.94 -7.63
N GLU A 182 -31.59 18.73 -6.76
CA GLU A 182 -32.25 18.28 -5.54
C GLU A 182 -33.43 17.39 -5.93
N GLY A 183 -33.32 16.11 -5.60
CA GLY A 183 -34.42 15.15 -5.67
C GLY A 183 -34.31 14.23 -4.46
N MET A 184 -35.30 14.28 -3.59
CA MET A 184 -35.48 13.36 -2.47
C MET A 184 -35.28 11.93 -2.96
N GLN A 185 -34.15 11.31 -2.64
CA GLN A 185 -33.94 9.87 -2.76
C GLN A 185 -33.99 9.25 -1.38
N GLN A 186 -34.90 8.30 -1.24
CA GLN A 186 -34.99 7.38 -0.12
C GLN A 186 -33.59 6.79 0.15
N ASN A 187 -33.18 6.85 1.41
CA ASN A 187 -31.92 6.28 1.89
C ASN A 187 -31.98 4.74 1.81
N GLU A 188 -31.75 4.17 0.64
CA GLU A 188 -31.36 2.76 0.57
C GLU A 188 -29.95 2.64 1.12
N SER A 189 -29.82 2.04 2.29
CA SER A 189 -28.51 1.80 2.89
C SER A 189 -27.95 0.49 2.33
N PHE A 190 -26.89 0.59 1.53
CA PHE A 190 -26.13 -0.55 1.05
C PHE A 190 -25.10 -0.99 2.10
N ALA A 191 -24.86 -2.27 2.20
CA ALA A 191 -23.76 -2.84 2.97
C ALA A 191 -23.17 -4.04 2.23
N LEU A 192 -21.85 -4.18 2.27
CA LEU A 192 -21.17 -5.42 1.92
C LEU A 192 -21.03 -6.28 3.16
N ILE A 193 -21.31 -7.56 3.01
CA ILE A 193 -20.94 -8.59 3.97
C ILE A 193 -19.90 -9.48 3.29
N LEU A 194 -18.79 -9.72 3.97
CA LEU A 194 -17.71 -10.58 3.54
C LEU A 194 -17.62 -11.76 4.51
N TYR A 195 -17.55 -12.96 3.98
CA TYR A 195 -17.46 -14.20 4.75
C TYR A 195 -16.17 -14.94 4.41
N HIS A 196 -15.50 -15.48 5.42
CA HIS A 196 -14.35 -16.37 5.27
C HIS A 196 -14.22 -17.26 6.50
N ASP A 197 -14.28 -18.57 6.31
CA ASP A 197 -14.37 -19.55 7.38
C ASP A 197 -15.48 -19.15 8.39
N ASP A 198 -15.17 -19.04 9.69
CA ASP A 198 -16.11 -18.64 10.73
C ASP A 198 -16.19 -17.13 10.97
N HIS A 199 -15.52 -16.32 10.13
CA HIS A 199 -15.46 -14.87 10.29
C HIS A 199 -16.35 -14.14 9.29
N THR A 200 -16.90 -13.01 9.76
CA THR A 200 -17.75 -12.13 8.96
C THR A 200 -17.34 -10.68 9.18
N TRP A 201 -17.13 -9.96 8.09
CA TRP A 201 -16.86 -8.52 8.11
C TRP A 201 -17.98 -7.78 7.40
N ARG A 202 -18.16 -6.53 7.78
CA ARG A 202 -19.19 -5.68 7.18
C ARG A 202 -18.61 -4.32 6.80
N CYS A 203 -18.71 -3.96 5.52
CA CYS A 203 -18.39 -2.64 5.02
C CYS A 203 -19.68 -1.86 4.77
N ARG A 204 -19.80 -0.67 5.36
CA ARG A 204 -20.95 0.23 5.21
C ARG A 204 -20.56 1.44 4.37
N GLU A 205 -21.56 2.25 4.00
CA GLU A 205 -21.36 3.52 3.30
C GLU A 205 -20.30 4.39 4.00
N GLY A 206 -19.32 4.87 3.24
CA GLY A 206 -18.15 5.60 3.74
C GLY A 206 -17.10 4.74 4.43
N GLY A 207 -17.30 3.41 4.52
CA GLY A 207 -16.34 2.47 5.11
C GLY A 207 -15.39 1.86 4.11
N GLU A 208 -14.28 1.33 4.64
CA GLU A 208 -13.27 0.58 3.91
C GLU A 208 -12.88 -0.67 4.71
N LEU A 209 -12.47 -1.74 4.01
CA LEU A 209 -11.88 -2.96 4.57
C LEU A 209 -10.61 -3.29 3.80
N THR A 210 -9.52 -3.50 4.53
CA THR A 210 -8.24 -3.93 3.99
C THR A 210 -8.11 -5.45 4.08
N ILE A 211 -7.64 -6.08 3.00
CA ILE A 211 -7.43 -7.53 2.89
C ILE A 211 -5.95 -7.78 2.65
N GLY A 212 -5.34 -8.70 3.39
CA GLY A 212 -3.94 -9.06 3.19
C GLY A 212 -3.38 -9.95 4.29
N ARG A 213 -2.11 -10.38 4.13
CA ARG A 213 -1.45 -11.23 5.13
C ARG A 213 -0.88 -10.46 6.33
N SER A 214 -0.81 -9.13 6.26
CA SER A 214 -0.36 -8.33 7.39
C SER A 214 -1.38 -8.38 8.53
N SER A 215 -0.88 -8.49 9.76
CA SER A 215 -1.70 -8.37 10.98
C SER A 215 -2.33 -6.97 11.16
N GLN A 216 -2.06 -6.05 10.25
CA GLN A 216 -2.61 -4.70 10.21
C GLN A 216 -3.85 -4.60 9.33
N CYS A 217 -4.14 -5.63 8.51
CA CYS A 217 -5.35 -5.68 7.70
C CYS A 217 -6.57 -6.01 8.54
N ASP A 218 -7.74 -5.54 8.08
CA ASP A 218 -9.03 -5.88 8.70
C ASP A 218 -9.36 -7.37 8.47
N VAL A 219 -9.09 -7.86 7.25
CA VAL A 219 -9.22 -9.27 6.86
C VAL A 219 -7.82 -9.85 6.69
N ILE A 220 -7.42 -10.67 7.65
CA ILE A 220 -6.07 -11.25 7.69
C ILE A 220 -6.12 -12.62 7.02
N LEU A 221 -5.38 -12.76 5.92
CA LEU A 221 -5.18 -14.02 5.19
C LEU A 221 -3.69 -14.39 5.28
N PRO A 222 -3.31 -15.36 6.12
CA PRO A 222 -1.91 -15.60 6.49
C PRO A 222 -1.09 -16.33 5.42
N GLU A 223 -1.70 -16.71 4.30
CA GLU A 223 -1.08 -17.48 3.24
C GLU A 223 0.12 -16.74 2.62
N PRO A 224 1.24 -17.43 2.35
CA PRO A 224 2.49 -16.82 1.90
C PRO A 224 2.39 -16.14 0.52
N TRP A 225 1.46 -16.58 -0.32
CA TRP A 225 1.19 -15.98 -1.64
C TRP A 225 0.31 -14.72 -1.59
N VAL A 226 -0.33 -14.42 -0.44
CA VAL A 226 -1.11 -13.21 -0.25
C VAL A 226 -0.18 -12.05 0.10
N SER A 227 -0.28 -10.92 -0.60
CA SER A 227 0.49 -9.70 -0.30
C SER A 227 0.17 -9.13 1.07
N ARG A 228 1.09 -8.38 1.67
CA ARG A 228 0.88 -7.74 2.99
C ARG A 228 -0.38 -6.90 3.03
N LEU A 229 -0.54 -5.97 2.08
CA LEU A 229 -1.80 -5.34 1.70
C LEU A 229 -2.14 -5.86 0.30
N HIS A 230 -3.17 -6.69 0.19
CA HIS A 230 -3.50 -7.37 -1.05
C HIS A 230 -4.60 -6.66 -1.83
N ALA A 231 -5.67 -6.31 -1.15
CA ALA A 231 -6.79 -5.60 -1.75
C ALA A 231 -7.47 -4.68 -0.74
N VAL A 232 -8.23 -3.70 -1.25
CA VAL A 232 -9.04 -2.78 -0.46
C VAL A 232 -10.46 -2.80 -1.00
N LEU A 233 -11.42 -3.04 -0.12
CA LEU A 233 -12.84 -2.86 -0.37
C LEU A 233 -13.27 -1.50 0.16
N SER A 234 -13.96 -0.71 -0.64
CA SER A 234 -14.49 0.59 -0.23
C SER A 234 -15.93 0.76 -0.71
N MET A 235 -16.76 1.38 0.12
CA MET A 235 -18.14 1.69 -0.22
C MET A 235 -18.36 3.20 -0.19
N LYS A 236 -18.72 3.78 -1.35
CA LYS A 236 -18.94 5.22 -1.48
C LYS A 236 -20.04 5.53 -2.50
N GLY A 237 -21.03 6.31 -2.10
CA GLY A 237 -22.16 6.70 -2.96
C GLY A 237 -22.98 5.50 -3.45
N GLY A 238 -23.19 4.50 -2.59
CA GLY A 238 -23.88 3.25 -2.92
C GLY A 238 -23.11 2.32 -3.87
N LYS A 239 -21.84 2.63 -4.18
CA LYS A 239 -20.98 1.81 -5.03
C LYS A 239 -19.92 1.11 -4.18
N LEU A 240 -19.83 -0.20 -4.35
CA LEU A 240 -18.81 -1.01 -3.75
C LEU A 240 -17.69 -1.26 -4.75
N MET A 241 -16.48 -0.87 -4.37
CA MET A 241 -15.28 -1.02 -5.19
C MET A 241 -14.30 -1.97 -4.51
N LEU A 242 -13.79 -2.92 -5.27
CA LEU A 242 -12.61 -3.73 -4.92
C LEU A 242 -11.42 -3.18 -5.70
N ALA A 243 -10.37 -2.81 -5.00
CA ALA A 243 -9.11 -2.37 -5.57
C ALA A 243 -8.03 -3.40 -5.27
N ASP A 244 -7.47 -4.04 -6.30
CA ASP A 244 -6.30 -4.90 -6.15
C ASP A 244 -5.05 -4.06 -5.95
N ARG A 245 -4.24 -4.41 -4.93
CA ARG A 245 -2.96 -3.78 -4.58
C ARG A 245 -1.80 -4.77 -4.55
N SER A 246 -2.09 -5.98 -4.99
CA SER A 246 -1.15 -7.09 -4.86
C SER A 246 -0.10 -7.15 -5.99
N SER A 247 0.93 -7.95 -5.77
CA SER A 247 1.88 -8.33 -6.81
C SER A 247 1.39 -9.50 -7.68
N SER A 248 0.53 -10.35 -7.13
CA SER A 248 0.03 -11.59 -7.77
C SER A 248 -1.33 -11.43 -8.43
N GLY A 249 -2.11 -10.42 -8.07
CA GLY A 249 -3.46 -10.18 -8.56
C GLY A 249 -4.55 -10.75 -7.64
N THR A 250 -5.77 -10.30 -7.84
CA THR A 250 -6.99 -10.76 -7.15
C THR A 250 -7.95 -11.33 -8.18
N TYR A 251 -8.47 -12.51 -7.91
CA TYR A 251 -9.48 -13.13 -8.76
C TYR A 251 -10.88 -12.87 -8.20
N VAL A 252 -11.80 -12.50 -9.07
CA VAL A 252 -13.19 -12.22 -8.71
C VAL A 252 -14.11 -13.03 -9.60
N GLN A 253 -15.10 -13.68 -9.00
CA GLN A 253 -16.15 -14.37 -9.70
C GLN A 253 -17.50 -13.94 -9.19
N PHE A 254 -18.30 -13.32 -10.03
CA PHE A 254 -19.70 -13.05 -9.74
C PHE A 254 -20.53 -14.32 -9.93
N GLU A 255 -21.72 -14.35 -9.33
CA GLU A 255 -22.66 -15.45 -9.50
C GLU A 255 -22.95 -15.69 -11.00
N ASN A 256 -22.83 -16.96 -11.46
CA ASN A 256 -23.02 -17.37 -12.85
C ASN A 256 -22.08 -16.71 -13.89
N ALA A 257 -20.97 -16.10 -13.48
CA ALA A 257 -20.00 -15.49 -14.37
C ALA A 257 -18.66 -16.26 -14.39
N ARG A 258 -17.83 -15.96 -15.39
CA ARG A 258 -16.45 -16.44 -15.40
C ARG A 258 -15.62 -15.63 -14.43
N GLU A 259 -14.57 -16.26 -13.92
CA GLU A 259 -13.54 -15.62 -13.12
C GLU A 259 -12.85 -14.50 -13.91
N ILE A 260 -12.60 -13.38 -13.23
CA ILE A 260 -11.87 -12.20 -13.72
C ILE A 260 -10.64 -12.03 -12.84
N GLN A 261 -9.46 -11.87 -13.44
CA GLN A 261 -8.25 -11.50 -12.70
C GLN A 261 -8.04 -9.99 -12.76
N LEU A 262 -7.91 -9.38 -11.59
CA LEU A 262 -7.48 -8.00 -11.42
C LEU A 262 -5.98 -8.00 -11.11
N LYS A 263 -5.24 -7.08 -11.70
CA LYS A 263 -3.84 -6.85 -11.34
C LYS A 263 -3.56 -5.35 -11.30
N ARG A 264 -3.57 -4.82 -10.07
CA ARG A 264 -3.50 -3.37 -9.81
C ARG A 264 -4.63 -2.58 -10.47
N GLU A 265 -5.78 -3.19 -10.55
CA GLU A 265 -7.00 -2.65 -11.14
C GLU A 265 -8.12 -2.59 -10.11
N ASN A 266 -9.19 -1.89 -10.46
CA ASN A 266 -10.36 -1.75 -9.63
C ASN A 266 -11.58 -2.33 -10.36
N ILE A 267 -12.48 -2.98 -9.61
CA ILE A 267 -13.77 -3.44 -10.13
C ILE A 267 -14.88 -3.02 -9.19
N MET A 268 -16.04 -2.71 -9.73
CA MET A 268 -17.26 -2.52 -8.96
C MET A 268 -17.87 -3.89 -8.66
N LEU A 269 -18.08 -4.20 -7.39
CA LEU A 269 -18.77 -5.41 -6.96
C LEU A 269 -20.28 -5.18 -6.93
N ALA A 270 -21.05 -6.14 -7.41
CA ALA A 270 -22.50 -6.15 -7.40
C ALA A 270 -23.01 -7.53 -7.00
N ASP A 271 -24.19 -7.55 -6.37
CA ASP A 271 -24.89 -8.75 -5.95
C ASP A 271 -24.06 -9.65 -5.01
N SER A 272 -23.60 -10.80 -5.46
CA SER A 272 -22.82 -11.76 -4.68
C SER A 272 -21.74 -12.41 -5.53
N GLY A 273 -20.74 -13.01 -4.86
CA GLY A 273 -19.66 -13.70 -5.56
C GLY A 273 -18.52 -14.10 -4.64
N LEU A 274 -17.39 -14.41 -5.27
CA LEU A 274 -16.16 -14.86 -4.64
C LEU A 274 -15.00 -13.91 -4.97
N ILE A 275 -14.14 -13.68 -3.99
CA ILE A 275 -12.87 -12.95 -4.12
C ILE A 275 -11.77 -13.90 -3.67
N SER A 276 -10.81 -14.20 -4.55
CA SER A 276 -9.68 -15.06 -4.22
C SER A 276 -8.36 -14.30 -4.40
N PRO A 277 -7.68 -13.93 -3.32
CA PRO A 277 -6.38 -13.28 -3.36
C PRO A 277 -5.29 -14.22 -3.87
N ALA A 278 -4.56 -13.77 -4.89
CA ALA A 278 -3.39 -14.40 -5.50
C ALA A 278 -3.62 -15.67 -6.32
N LEU A 279 -4.59 -16.50 -5.97
CA LEU A 279 -4.84 -17.78 -6.65
C LEU A 279 -6.19 -17.77 -7.37
N SER A 280 -6.27 -18.39 -8.55
CA SER A 280 -7.56 -18.68 -9.22
C SER A 280 -8.50 -19.39 -8.25
N ILE A 281 -9.77 -19.06 -8.28
CA ILE A 281 -10.82 -19.67 -7.45
C ILE A 281 -10.88 -21.20 -7.65
N LEU A 282 -10.47 -21.67 -8.83
CA LEU A 282 -10.42 -23.10 -9.16
C LEU A 282 -9.14 -23.80 -8.66
N HIS A 283 -8.20 -23.08 -8.09
CA HIS A 283 -6.97 -23.67 -7.57
C HIS A 283 -7.25 -24.45 -6.28
N SER A 284 -6.62 -25.61 -6.10
CA SER A 284 -6.86 -26.51 -4.95
C SER A 284 -6.59 -25.87 -3.58
N ASP A 285 -5.65 -24.94 -3.53
CA ASP A 285 -5.23 -24.26 -2.31
C ASP A 285 -5.91 -22.88 -2.13
N ALA A 286 -6.76 -22.48 -3.07
CA ALA A 286 -7.52 -21.25 -2.96
C ALA A 286 -8.49 -21.29 -1.78
N ARG A 287 -8.52 -20.22 -1.00
CA ARG A 287 -9.49 -19.99 0.06
C ARG A 287 -10.23 -18.69 -0.22
N PRO A 288 -11.23 -18.72 -1.12
CA PRO A 288 -11.94 -17.52 -1.50
C PRO A 288 -12.76 -16.95 -0.34
N LEU A 289 -12.87 -15.63 -0.34
CA LEU A 289 -13.83 -14.90 0.47
C LEU A 289 -15.14 -14.85 -0.30
N GLU A 290 -16.26 -15.14 0.37
CA GLU A 290 -17.59 -14.91 -0.21
C GLU A 290 -18.04 -13.48 0.09
N PHE A 291 -18.63 -12.80 -0.86
CA PHE A 291 -19.21 -11.49 -0.65
C PHE A 291 -20.68 -11.42 -1.06
N GLU A 292 -21.43 -10.60 -0.32
CA GLU A 292 -22.83 -10.30 -0.59
C GLU A 292 -23.08 -8.80 -0.42
N VAL A 293 -23.70 -8.17 -1.41
CA VAL A 293 -24.16 -6.78 -1.35
C VAL A 293 -25.61 -6.73 -0.91
N VAL A 294 -25.83 -6.33 0.33
CA VAL A 294 -27.17 -6.26 0.93
C VAL A 294 -27.74 -4.86 0.75
N ARG A 295 -28.97 -4.79 0.21
CA ARG A 295 -29.79 -3.56 0.11
C ARG A 295 -30.77 -3.55 1.28
N ARG A 296 -30.80 -2.47 2.03
CA ARG A 296 -31.82 -2.26 3.10
C ARG A 296 -32.55 -0.97 2.88
#